data_651d30cb963a892a2fd167099aa16317
#
_entry.id   651d30cb963a892a2fd167099aa16317
#
_cell.length_a   1.000
_cell.length_b   1.000
_cell.length_c   1.000
_cell.angle_alpha   90.00
_cell.angle_beta   90.00
_cell.angle_gamma   90.00
#
_symmetry.space_group_name_H-M   'P 1'
#
loop_
_entity.id
_entity.type
_entity.pdbx_description
1 polymer ?
#
loop_
_entity_poly.entity_id
_entity_poly.type
_entity_poly.pdbx_seq_one_letter_code
_entity_poly.pdbx_strand_id
1 'polypeptide(L)'
;SSATTILIPNRLMAAGVSAQEAMSSFGVMVGMTMPLLMLPTAFIHPLNTVLLPRFSQYSAKNNEAQTRRKAGKAIQITSILISVSLSIMLPLGNELAQLIYHQSSAGEHIFALSVATFFTFYHITTGSILNGIGMQKQASASIVVTGVSEILFTWLTVGSMGIGGYALACVGSIIPAAASEPALLSTDGDVETIKAVCRLWAKWGLLFLA
;
A
#
# COMPACT_ATOMS: atom_id res chain seq x y z
N SER A 1 11.56 -3.23 2.76
CA SER A 1 12.71 -3.04 3.69
C SER A 1 13.95 -3.78 3.18
N SER A 2 15.17 -3.40 3.65
CA SER A 2 16.42 -4.10 3.23
C SER A 2 16.39 -5.61 3.56
N ALA A 3 15.67 -6.01 4.59
CA ALA A 3 15.50 -7.41 4.95
C ALA A 3 14.70 -8.20 3.89
N THR A 4 13.66 -7.62 3.30
CA THR A 4 12.86 -8.28 2.26
C THR A 4 13.64 -8.46 0.96
N THR A 5 14.61 -7.59 0.67
CA THR A 5 15.50 -7.71 -0.50
C THR A 5 16.34 -8.98 -0.47
N ILE A 6 16.73 -9.43 0.70
CA ILE A 6 17.49 -10.67 0.89
C ILE A 6 16.54 -11.87 1.06
N LEU A 7 15.45 -11.67 1.79
CA LEU A 7 14.53 -12.72 2.17
C LEU A 7 13.78 -13.32 0.97
N ILE A 8 13.27 -12.47 0.05
CA ILE A 8 12.44 -12.93 -1.07
C ILE A 8 13.22 -13.87 -2.01
N PRO A 9 14.40 -13.51 -2.56
CA PRO A 9 15.16 -14.42 -3.41
C PRO A 9 15.53 -15.72 -2.70
N ASN A 10 15.96 -15.65 -1.43
CA ASN A 10 16.33 -16.83 -0.66
C ASN A 10 15.14 -17.78 -0.42
N ARG A 11 13.95 -17.24 -0.18
CA ARG A 11 12.73 -18.07 -0.02
C ARG A 11 12.27 -18.70 -1.34
N LEU A 12 12.42 -17.99 -2.45
CA LEU A 12 12.14 -18.55 -3.78
C LEU A 12 13.11 -19.69 -4.13
N MET A 13 14.39 -19.52 -3.85
CA MET A 13 15.38 -20.58 -4.03
C MET A 13 15.11 -21.80 -3.12
N ALA A 14 14.72 -21.56 -1.88
CA ALA A 14 14.34 -22.63 -0.96
C ALA A 14 13.07 -23.39 -1.40
N ALA A 15 12.20 -22.75 -2.18
CA ALA A 15 11.03 -23.35 -2.80
C ALA A 15 11.33 -24.11 -4.12
N GLY A 16 12.61 -24.22 -4.52
CA GLY A 16 13.03 -24.96 -5.71
C GLY A 16 13.17 -24.12 -6.99
N VAL A 17 13.00 -22.81 -6.91
CA VAL A 17 13.24 -21.90 -8.05
C VAL A 17 14.74 -21.71 -8.24
N SER A 18 15.21 -21.71 -9.50
CA SER A 18 16.63 -21.48 -9.77
C SER A 18 17.07 -20.10 -9.30
N ALA A 19 18.34 -19.96 -8.89
CA ALA A 19 18.87 -18.69 -8.40
C ALA A 19 18.71 -17.56 -9.43
N GLN A 20 18.94 -17.86 -10.70
CA GLN A 20 18.79 -16.91 -11.80
C GLN A 20 17.33 -16.44 -11.97
N GLU A 21 16.39 -17.36 -11.92
CA GLU A 21 14.96 -17.07 -12.03
C GLU A 21 14.43 -16.28 -10.81
N ALA A 22 14.85 -16.66 -9.60
CA ALA A 22 14.47 -15.96 -8.36
C ALA A 22 14.95 -14.50 -8.37
N MET A 23 16.21 -14.26 -8.80
CA MET A 23 16.78 -12.92 -8.88
C MET A 23 16.15 -12.10 -10.01
N SER A 24 15.88 -12.72 -11.17
CA SER A 24 15.20 -12.07 -12.30
C SER A 24 13.79 -11.63 -11.92
N SER A 25 13.00 -12.52 -11.35
CA SER A 25 11.61 -12.24 -10.92
C SER A 25 11.56 -11.18 -9.83
N PHE A 26 12.48 -11.23 -8.87
CA PHE A 26 12.62 -10.20 -7.85
C PHE A 26 13.01 -8.84 -8.47
N GLY A 27 13.95 -8.84 -9.42
CA GLY A 27 14.39 -7.65 -10.14
C GLY A 27 13.25 -6.99 -10.93
N VAL A 28 12.44 -7.77 -11.63
CA VAL A 28 11.26 -7.29 -12.35
C VAL A 28 10.23 -6.68 -11.39
N MET A 29 9.94 -7.37 -10.30
CA MET A 29 8.98 -6.89 -9.30
C MET A 29 9.42 -5.58 -8.65
N VAL A 30 10.65 -5.51 -8.13
CA VAL A 30 11.14 -4.34 -7.39
C VAL A 30 11.60 -3.22 -8.31
N GLY A 31 12.22 -3.57 -9.45
CA GLY A 31 12.79 -2.61 -10.39
C GLY A 31 11.81 -2.05 -11.42
N MET A 32 10.72 -2.76 -11.71
CA MET A 32 9.78 -2.37 -12.75
C MET A 32 8.34 -2.25 -12.24
N THR A 33 7.79 -3.30 -11.61
CA THR A 33 6.38 -3.30 -11.18
C THR A 33 6.13 -2.32 -10.03
N MET A 34 6.98 -2.31 -9.00
CA MET A 34 6.82 -1.41 -7.85
C MET A 34 6.91 0.07 -8.22
N PRO A 35 7.91 0.56 -8.98
CA PRO A 35 7.95 1.95 -9.40
C PRO A 35 6.70 2.37 -10.20
N LEU A 36 6.18 1.48 -11.04
CA LEU A 36 4.97 1.74 -11.81
C LEU A 36 3.76 1.94 -10.88
N LEU A 37 3.56 1.04 -9.92
CA LEU A 37 2.50 1.14 -8.92
C LEU A 37 2.66 2.35 -7.97
N MET A 38 3.89 2.86 -7.82
CA MET A 38 4.18 4.02 -6.99
C MET A 38 3.98 5.37 -7.71
N LEU A 39 3.62 5.40 -9.00
CA LEU A 39 3.34 6.65 -9.72
C LEU A 39 2.34 7.58 -9.00
N PRO A 40 1.26 7.09 -8.34
CA PRO A 40 0.36 7.96 -7.57
C PRO A 40 1.05 8.73 -6.44
N THR A 41 2.24 8.32 -5.98
CA THR A 41 3.00 9.04 -4.95
C THR A 41 3.29 10.48 -5.35
N ALA A 42 3.45 10.75 -6.66
CA ALA A 42 3.67 12.09 -7.18
C ALA A 42 2.56 13.08 -6.76
N PHE A 43 1.34 12.59 -6.53
CA PHE A 43 0.21 13.40 -6.08
C PHE A 43 0.00 13.30 -4.56
N ILE A 44 0.22 12.13 -3.98
CA ILE A 44 -0.07 11.83 -2.57
C ILE A 44 0.98 12.44 -1.64
N HIS A 45 2.25 12.43 -2.01
CA HIS A 45 3.31 13.05 -1.20
C HIS A 45 3.13 14.57 -1.00
N PRO A 46 2.89 15.38 -2.04
CA PRO A 46 2.58 16.80 -1.86
C PRO A 46 1.33 17.03 -1.00
N LEU A 47 0.28 16.21 -1.18
CA LEU A 47 -0.92 16.27 -0.36
C LEU A 47 -0.58 16.07 1.12
N ASN A 48 0.17 15.03 1.46
CA ASN A 48 0.57 14.73 2.83
C ASN A 48 1.46 15.83 3.43
N THR A 49 2.35 16.43 2.63
CA THR A 49 3.20 17.54 3.06
C THR A 49 2.38 18.78 3.43
N VAL A 50 1.30 19.06 2.71
CA VAL A 50 0.39 20.19 3.03
C VAL A 50 -0.52 19.86 4.21
N LEU A 51 -0.91 18.60 4.37
CA LEU A 51 -1.79 18.16 5.45
C LEU A 51 -1.11 18.22 6.82
N LEU A 52 0.15 17.84 6.90
CA LEU A 52 0.90 17.76 8.16
C LEU A 52 0.84 19.06 8.99
N PRO A 53 1.20 20.25 8.47
CA PRO A 53 1.13 21.49 9.25
C PRO A 53 -0.30 21.92 9.57
N ARG A 54 -1.28 21.58 8.73
CA ARG A 54 -2.69 21.88 9.01
C ARG A 54 -3.20 21.07 10.20
N PHE A 55 -2.86 19.79 10.28
CA PHE A 55 -3.23 18.95 11.42
C PHE A 55 -2.56 19.40 12.71
N SER A 56 -1.31 19.85 12.66
CA SER A 56 -0.63 20.47 13.82
C SER A 56 -1.37 21.72 14.33
N GLN A 57 -1.86 22.56 13.44
CA GLN A 57 -2.66 23.74 13.82
C GLN A 57 -4.02 23.36 14.43
N TYR A 58 -4.70 22.32 13.93
CA TYR A 58 -5.96 21.86 14.51
C TYR A 58 -5.76 21.22 15.88
N SER A 59 -4.71 20.44 16.05
CA SER A 59 -4.34 19.85 17.34
C SER A 59 -4.02 20.92 18.38
N ALA A 60 -3.28 21.95 18.02
CA ALA A 60 -2.96 23.07 18.90
C ALA A 60 -4.20 23.84 19.41
N LYS A 61 -5.30 23.80 18.66
CA LYS A 61 -6.57 24.44 19.03
C LYS A 61 -7.49 23.54 19.87
N ASN A 62 -7.04 22.34 20.25
CA ASN A 62 -7.81 21.32 20.98
C ASN A 62 -9.21 21.02 20.38
N ASN A 63 -9.36 21.13 19.08
CA ASN A 63 -10.61 20.86 18.38
C ASN A 63 -10.62 19.46 17.78
N GLU A 64 -10.84 18.45 18.63
CA GLU A 64 -10.83 17.04 18.21
C GLU A 64 -11.86 16.72 17.12
N ALA A 65 -13.08 17.26 17.22
CA ALA A 65 -14.12 17.02 16.25
C ALA A 65 -13.72 17.52 14.86
N GLN A 66 -13.10 18.69 14.76
CA GLN A 66 -12.62 19.24 13.50
C GLN A 66 -11.43 18.45 12.98
N THR A 67 -10.52 18.02 13.84
CA THR A 67 -9.38 17.18 13.49
C THR A 67 -9.85 15.86 12.87
N ARG A 68 -10.77 15.15 13.53
CA ARG A 68 -11.36 13.90 13.02
C ARG A 68 -12.04 14.10 11.66
N ARG A 69 -12.90 15.11 11.54
CA ARG A 69 -13.60 15.40 10.27
C ARG A 69 -12.64 15.71 9.11
N LYS A 70 -11.54 16.40 9.39
CA LYS A 70 -10.52 16.71 8.37
C LYS A 70 -9.66 15.49 8.03
N ALA A 71 -9.35 14.64 9.03
CA ALA A 71 -8.64 13.38 8.82
C ALA A 71 -9.45 12.45 7.90
N GLY A 72 -10.75 12.23 8.17
CA GLY A 72 -11.61 11.44 7.31
C GLY A 72 -11.66 11.97 5.87
N LYS A 73 -11.75 13.30 5.68
CA LYS A 73 -11.69 13.90 4.33
C LYS A 73 -10.35 13.67 3.63
N ALA A 74 -9.23 13.76 4.34
CA ALA A 74 -7.90 13.50 3.78
C ALA A 74 -7.79 12.04 3.31
N ILE A 75 -8.20 11.09 4.15
CA ILE A 75 -8.23 9.66 3.82
C ILE A 75 -9.15 9.42 2.61
N GLN A 76 -10.33 10.03 2.59
CA GLN A 76 -11.27 9.89 1.47
C GLN A 76 -10.68 10.40 0.15
N ILE A 77 -10.03 11.56 0.15
CA ILE A 77 -9.36 12.12 -1.05
C ILE A 77 -8.24 11.18 -1.51
N THR A 78 -7.40 10.70 -0.59
CA THR A 78 -6.33 9.75 -0.89
C THR A 78 -6.89 8.46 -1.49
N SER A 79 -7.94 7.90 -0.90
CA SER A 79 -8.60 6.68 -1.38
C SER A 79 -9.15 6.85 -2.80
N ILE A 80 -9.77 7.99 -3.11
CA ILE A 80 -10.28 8.30 -4.45
C ILE A 80 -9.12 8.40 -5.44
N LEU A 81 -8.07 9.15 -5.11
CA LEU A 81 -6.90 9.32 -5.98
C LEU A 81 -6.24 7.97 -6.30
N ILE A 82 -6.05 7.12 -5.30
CA ILE A 82 -5.46 5.79 -5.50
C ILE A 82 -6.39 4.92 -6.34
N SER A 83 -7.69 4.90 -6.03
CA SER A 83 -8.66 4.07 -6.77
C SER A 83 -8.70 4.45 -8.24
N VAL A 84 -8.72 5.73 -8.57
CA VAL A 84 -8.67 6.22 -9.96
C VAL A 84 -7.35 5.81 -10.63
N SER A 85 -6.21 6.02 -9.95
CA SER A 85 -4.90 5.66 -10.50
C SER A 85 -4.77 4.16 -10.76
N LEU A 86 -5.22 3.32 -9.81
CA LEU A 86 -5.17 1.88 -9.98
C LEU A 86 -6.16 1.38 -11.03
N SER A 87 -7.35 2.01 -11.14
CA SER A 87 -8.32 1.68 -12.20
C SER A 87 -7.79 1.94 -13.61
N ILE A 88 -6.89 2.90 -13.76
CA ILE A 88 -6.19 3.16 -15.03
C ILE A 88 -5.02 2.18 -15.20
N MET A 89 -4.27 1.92 -14.14
CA MET A 89 -3.09 1.07 -14.20
C MET A 89 -3.39 -0.41 -14.38
N LEU A 90 -4.51 -0.90 -13.83
CA LEU A 90 -4.88 -2.31 -13.95
C LEU A 90 -5.06 -2.76 -15.42
N PRO A 91 -5.88 -2.08 -16.25
CA PRO A 91 -6.04 -2.48 -17.65
C PRO A 91 -4.81 -2.15 -18.51
N LEU A 92 -4.10 -1.07 -18.21
CA LEU A 92 -2.96 -0.61 -19.01
C LEU A 92 -1.60 -1.09 -18.48
N GLY A 93 -1.59 -1.97 -17.48
CA GLY A 93 -0.38 -2.38 -16.79
C GLY A 93 0.63 -3.06 -17.70
N ASN A 94 0.19 -3.96 -18.57
CA ASN A 94 1.05 -4.64 -19.52
C ASN A 94 1.58 -3.67 -20.60
N GLU A 95 0.70 -2.83 -21.15
CA GLU A 95 1.06 -1.83 -22.15
C GLU A 95 2.02 -0.78 -21.59
N LEU A 96 1.79 -0.31 -20.37
CA LEU A 96 2.68 0.63 -19.70
C LEU A 96 4.03 -0.01 -19.37
N ALA A 97 4.05 -1.26 -18.91
CA ALA A 97 5.28 -2.00 -18.66
C ALA A 97 6.07 -2.20 -19.96
N GLN A 98 5.40 -2.54 -21.04
CA GLN A 98 6.03 -2.70 -22.35
C GLN A 98 6.53 -1.37 -22.92
N LEU A 99 5.76 -0.29 -22.75
CA LEU A 99 6.13 1.05 -23.24
C LEU A 99 7.36 1.61 -22.51
N ILE A 100 7.41 1.43 -21.18
CA ILE A 100 8.45 2.05 -20.34
C ILE A 100 9.69 1.15 -20.23
N TYR A 101 9.48 -0.16 -20.03
CA TYR A 101 10.56 -1.12 -19.74
C TYR A 101 10.85 -2.09 -20.87
N HIS A 102 10.06 -2.07 -21.95
CA HIS A 102 10.11 -3.05 -23.05
C HIS A 102 9.97 -4.51 -22.58
N GLN A 103 9.26 -4.74 -21.47
CA GLN A 103 9.11 -6.04 -20.84
C GLN A 103 7.70 -6.21 -20.26
N SER A 104 6.92 -7.15 -20.82
CA SER A 104 5.54 -7.43 -20.43
C SER A 104 5.40 -8.13 -19.08
N SER A 105 6.43 -8.88 -18.66
CA SER A 105 6.42 -9.60 -17.37
C SER A 105 6.24 -8.71 -16.14
N ALA A 106 6.58 -7.41 -16.23
CA ALA A 106 6.33 -6.46 -15.17
C ALA A 106 4.83 -6.20 -14.94
N GLY A 107 4.00 -6.35 -15.96
CA GLY A 107 2.55 -6.18 -15.89
C GLY A 107 1.84 -7.32 -15.16
N GLU A 108 2.37 -8.54 -15.24
CA GLU A 108 1.75 -9.74 -14.63
C GLU A 108 1.55 -9.62 -13.10
N HIS A 109 2.43 -8.88 -12.42
CA HIS A 109 2.38 -8.69 -10.97
C HIS A 109 1.58 -7.47 -10.54
N ILE A 110 1.15 -6.61 -11.47
CA ILE A 110 0.44 -5.36 -11.15
C ILE A 110 -0.87 -5.65 -10.43
N PHE A 111 -1.65 -6.62 -10.89
CA PHE A 111 -2.93 -6.95 -10.26
C PHE A 111 -2.75 -7.39 -8.80
N ALA A 112 -1.85 -8.32 -8.54
CA ALA A 112 -1.63 -8.84 -7.20
C ALA A 112 -1.10 -7.76 -6.23
N LEU A 113 -0.20 -6.89 -6.72
CA LEU A 113 0.42 -5.84 -5.91
C LEU A 113 -0.44 -4.57 -5.79
N SER A 114 -1.43 -4.39 -6.67
CA SER A 114 -2.31 -3.20 -6.64
C SER A 114 -3.13 -3.12 -5.35
N VAL A 115 -3.61 -4.26 -4.85
CA VAL A 115 -4.33 -4.34 -3.57
C VAL A 115 -3.42 -3.90 -2.42
N ALA A 116 -2.19 -4.44 -2.39
CA ALA A 116 -1.20 -4.06 -1.39
C ALA A 116 -0.85 -2.57 -1.47
N THR A 117 -0.71 -2.05 -2.69
CA THR A 117 -0.42 -0.63 -2.93
C THR A 117 -1.52 0.28 -2.40
N PHE A 118 -2.80 -0.07 -2.57
CA PHE A 118 -3.91 0.68 -2.00
C PHE A 118 -3.78 0.84 -0.48
N PHE A 119 -3.57 -0.26 0.22
CA PHE A 119 -3.41 -0.24 1.68
C PHE A 119 -2.13 0.47 2.12
N THR A 120 -1.04 0.36 1.35
CA THR A 120 0.20 1.09 1.63
C THR A 120 0.00 2.60 1.61
N PHE A 121 -0.71 3.13 0.62
CA PHE A 121 -1.00 4.56 0.56
C PHE A 121 -1.95 5.02 1.67
N TYR A 122 -2.93 4.20 2.02
CA TYR A 122 -3.78 4.45 3.17
C TYR A 122 -2.93 4.60 4.45
N HIS A 123 -2.03 3.65 4.70
CA HIS A 123 -1.12 3.67 5.84
C HIS A 123 -0.18 4.89 5.85
N ILE A 124 0.38 5.27 4.69
CA ILE A 124 1.22 6.48 4.55
C ILE A 124 0.44 7.74 4.93
N THR A 125 -0.81 7.87 4.48
CA THR A 125 -1.64 9.03 4.78
C THR A 125 -2.03 9.07 6.25
N THR A 126 -2.42 7.95 6.83
CA THR A 126 -2.73 7.83 8.26
C THR A 126 -1.51 8.18 9.12
N GLY A 127 -0.33 7.66 8.79
CA GLY A 127 0.92 8.01 9.45
C GLY A 127 1.24 9.51 9.40
N SER A 128 0.97 10.16 8.27
CA SER A 128 1.15 11.62 8.12
C SER A 128 0.18 12.41 9.01
N ILE A 129 -1.05 11.96 9.13
CA ILE A 129 -2.04 12.57 10.03
C ILE A 129 -1.61 12.41 11.49
N LEU A 130 -1.21 11.20 11.90
CA LEU A 130 -0.72 10.93 13.26
C LEU A 130 0.47 11.81 13.63
N ASN A 131 1.44 11.95 12.73
CA ASN A 131 2.57 12.84 12.90
C ASN A 131 2.13 14.31 13.02
N GLY A 132 1.13 14.73 12.25
CA GLY A 132 0.59 16.09 12.28
C GLY A 132 -0.12 16.43 13.60
N ILE A 133 -0.83 15.49 14.22
CA ILE A 133 -1.50 15.68 15.52
C ILE A 133 -0.58 15.46 16.74
N GLY A 134 0.71 15.17 16.51
CA GLY A 134 1.68 14.98 17.59
C GLY A 134 1.76 13.55 18.14
N MET A 135 1.06 12.58 17.55
CA MET A 135 1.05 11.17 17.95
C MET A 135 2.21 10.38 17.30
N GLN A 136 3.41 10.94 17.31
CA GLN A 136 4.60 10.40 16.64
C GLN A 136 5.00 9.02 17.16
N LYS A 137 4.82 8.75 18.46
CA LYS A 137 5.11 7.42 19.04
C LYS A 137 4.25 6.33 18.42
N GLN A 138 2.96 6.61 18.20
CA GLN A 138 2.03 5.66 17.57
C GLN A 138 2.36 5.48 16.09
N ALA A 139 2.65 6.56 15.37
CA ALA A 139 3.08 6.48 13.98
C ALA A 139 4.37 5.64 13.83
N SER A 140 5.35 5.84 14.71
CA SER A 140 6.60 5.04 14.70
C SER A 140 6.35 3.58 15.06
N ALA A 141 5.50 3.32 16.06
CA ALA A 141 5.14 1.95 16.45
C ALA A 141 4.43 1.21 15.30
N SER A 142 3.52 1.88 14.61
CA SER A 142 2.82 1.34 13.43
C SER A 142 3.80 0.94 12.32
N ILE A 143 4.80 1.79 12.02
CA ILE A 143 5.84 1.47 11.03
C ILE A 143 6.65 0.23 11.45
N VAL A 144 7.02 0.12 12.72
CA VAL A 144 7.77 -1.04 13.22
C VAL A 144 6.91 -2.31 13.14
N VAL A 145 5.66 -2.25 13.57
CA VAL A 145 4.71 -3.37 13.50
C VAL A 145 4.51 -3.81 12.06
N THR A 146 4.31 -2.86 11.12
CA THR A 146 4.20 -3.16 9.69
C THR A 146 5.46 -3.87 9.17
N GLY A 147 6.64 -3.34 9.48
CA GLY A 147 7.90 -3.90 9.00
C GLY A 147 8.17 -5.31 9.53
N VAL A 148 7.93 -5.56 10.81
CA VAL A 148 8.08 -6.90 11.41
C VAL A 148 7.05 -7.87 10.82
N SER A 149 5.79 -7.45 10.71
CA SER A 149 4.72 -8.27 10.12
C SER A 149 5.01 -8.58 8.64
N GLU A 150 5.50 -7.60 7.86
CA GLU A 150 5.89 -7.81 6.47
C GLU A 150 6.96 -8.91 6.34
N ILE A 151 7.98 -8.89 7.19
CA ILE A 151 9.04 -9.91 7.19
C ILE A 151 8.44 -11.30 7.53
N LEU A 152 7.60 -11.38 8.56
CA LEU A 152 6.97 -12.64 8.97
C LEU A 152 6.06 -13.20 7.88
N PHE A 153 5.16 -12.38 7.33
CA PHE A 153 4.27 -12.82 6.25
C PHE A 153 5.04 -13.18 4.99
N THR A 154 6.07 -12.41 4.61
CA THR A 154 6.94 -12.74 3.48
C THR A 154 7.60 -14.10 3.68
N TRP A 155 8.10 -14.38 4.89
CA TRP A 155 8.72 -15.66 5.21
C TRP A 155 7.75 -16.84 5.07
N LEU A 156 6.48 -16.64 5.46
CA LEU A 156 5.44 -17.67 5.40
C LEU A 156 4.90 -17.90 3.98
N THR A 157 4.66 -16.82 3.23
CA THR A 157 3.85 -16.89 1.99
C THR A 157 4.70 -17.02 0.72
N VAL A 158 5.89 -16.41 0.67
CA VAL A 158 6.73 -16.44 -0.55
C VAL A 158 7.22 -17.85 -0.86
N GLY A 159 7.47 -18.68 0.15
CA GLY A 159 7.90 -20.07 -0.05
C GLY A 159 6.84 -20.97 -0.67
N SER A 160 5.56 -20.69 -0.47
CA SER A 160 4.44 -21.51 -0.97
C SER A 160 3.76 -20.94 -2.22
N MET A 161 3.75 -19.61 -2.37
CA MET A 161 2.99 -18.90 -3.42
C MET A 161 3.89 -18.08 -4.35
N GLY A 162 5.21 -18.18 -4.22
CA GLY A 162 6.16 -17.43 -5.03
C GLY A 162 6.02 -15.91 -4.81
N ILE A 163 6.20 -15.13 -5.87
CA ILE A 163 6.10 -13.65 -5.83
C ILE A 163 4.69 -13.17 -5.46
N GLY A 164 3.63 -13.91 -5.85
CA GLY A 164 2.26 -13.60 -5.44
C GLY A 164 2.08 -13.62 -3.91
N GLY A 165 2.84 -14.46 -3.21
CA GLY A 165 2.90 -14.49 -1.74
C GLY A 165 3.40 -13.18 -1.12
N TYR A 166 4.28 -12.46 -1.81
CA TYR A 166 4.72 -11.14 -1.34
C TYR A 166 3.59 -10.10 -1.35
N ALA A 167 2.70 -10.14 -2.34
CA ALA A 167 1.52 -9.26 -2.34
C ALA A 167 0.62 -9.52 -1.12
N LEU A 168 0.40 -10.79 -0.76
CA LEU A 168 -0.33 -11.16 0.46
C LEU A 168 0.43 -10.74 1.72
N ALA A 169 1.75 -10.82 1.73
CA ALA A 169 2.57 -10.36 2.85
C ALA A 169 2.41 -8.84 3.07
N CYS A 170 2.40 -8.06 2.00
CA CYS A 170 2.20 -6.61 2.08
C CYS A 170 0.81 -6.26 2.63
N VAL A 171 -0.27 -6.93 2.17
CA VAL A 171 -1.62 -6.72 2.71
C VAL A 171 -1.70 -7.17 4.17
N GLY A 172 -1.20 -8.36 4.48
CA GLY A 172 -1.21 -8.93 5.82
C GLY A 172 -0.45 -8.10 6.85
N SER A 173 0.62 -7.44 6.44
CA SER A 173 1.44 -6.60 7.32
C SER A 173 0.73 -5.32 7.78
N ILE A 174 -0.23 -4.83 7.00
CA ILE A 174 -0.95 -3.60 7.31
C ILE A 174 -2.08 -3.84 8.31
N ILE A 175 -2.64 -5.04 8.38
CA ILE A 175 -3.72 -5.37 9.31
C ILE A 175 -3.32 -5.15 10.78
N PRO A 176 -2.19 -5.68 11.28
CA PRO A 176 -1.75 -5.41 12.64
C PRO A 176 -1.42 -3.93 12.89
N ALA A 177 -0.90 -3.24 11.87
CA ALA A 177 -0.61 -1.81 11.96
C ALA A 177 -1.89 -0.99 12.10
N ALA A 178 -2.90 -1.27 11.30
CA ALA A 178 -4.21 -0.64 11.40
C ALA A 178 -4.87 -0.86 12.78
N ALA A 179 -4.68 -2.02 13.38
CA ALA A 179 -5.15 -2.32 14.73
C ALA A 179 -4.42 -1.49 15.81
N SER A 180 -3.20 -1.03 15.54
CA SER A 180 -2.43 -0.16 16.44
C SER A 180 -2.81 1.33 16.35
N GLU A 181 -3.69 1.71 15.41
CA GLU A 181 -4.15 3.09 15.16
C GLU A 181 -5.64 3.34 15.52
N PRO A 182 -6.12 2.94 16.73
CA PRO A 182 -7.55 2.95 17.05
C PRO A 182 -8.18 4.34 17.08
N ALA A 183 -7.38 5.38 17.24
CA ALA A 183 -7.87 6.76 17.35
C ALA A 183 -8.44 7.31 16.03
N LEU A 184 -8.06 6.76 14.89
CA LEU A 184 -8.53 7.20 13.57
C LEU A 184 -9.61 6.28 12.98
N LEU A 185 -9.60 4.99 13.33
CA LEU A 185 -10.56 3.99 12.83
C LEU A 185 -11.97 4.12 13.44
N SER A 186 -12.14 4.93 14.48
CA SER A 186 -13.44 5.13 15.16
C SER A 186 -14.34 6.15 14.46
N THR A 187 -13.99 6.62 13.28
CA THR A 187 -14.81 7.59 12.54
C THR A 187 -15.72 6.83 11.58
N ASP A 188 -17.03 6.93 11.76
CA ASP A 188 -18.07 6.26 10.94
C ASP A 188 -17.88 6.47 9.42
N GLY A 189 -17.24 7.57 9.01
CA GLY A 189 -16.88 7.87 7.63
C GLY A 189 -15.84 6.93 7.01
N ASP A 190 -14.94 6.35 7.81
CA ASP A 190 -13.84 5.53 7.29
C ASP A 190 -14.33 4.13 6.89
N VAL A 191 -15.25 3.55 7.65
CA VAL A 191 -15.88 2.26 7.36
C VAL A 191 -16.72 2.33 6.08
N GLU A 192 -17.46 3.41 5.88
CA GLU A 192 -18.24 3.67 4.66
C GLU A 192 -17.31 3.87 3.44
N THR A 193 -16.21 4.58 3.60
CA THR A 193 -15.24 4.80 2.51
C THR A 193 -14.54 3.51 2.12
N ILE A 194 -14.10 2.69 3.08
CA ILE A 194 -13.51 1.38 2.81
C ILE A 194 -14.52 0.45 2.13
N LYS A 195 -15.77 0.41 2.61
CA LYS A 195 -16.86 -0.35 1.97
C LYS A 195 -17.15 0.13 0.55
N ALA A 196 -17.16 1.44 0.30
CA ALA A 196 -17.38 2.01 -1.02
C ALA A 196 -16.25 1.64 -1.99
N VAL A 197 -15.00 1.70 -1.54
CA VAL A 197 -13.84 1.30 -2.33
C VAL A 197 -13.84 -0.21 -2.58
N CYS A 198 -14.12 -1.04 -1.58
CA CYS A 198 -14.26 -2.49 -1.78
C CYS A 198 -15.38 -2.84 -2.77
N ARG A 199 -16.52 -2.14 -2.74
CA ARG A 199 -17.60 -2.31 -3.72
C ARG A 199 -17.18 -1.89 -5.13
N LEU A 200 -16.43 -0.79 -5.25
CA LEU A 200 -15.88 -0.34 -6.54
C LEU A 200 -14.91 -1.38 -7.10
N TRP A 201 -14.02 -1.92 -6.28
CA TRP A 201 -13.07 -2.95 -6.67
C TRP A 201 -13.75 -4.28 -7.01
N ALA A 202 -14.78 -4.68 -6.27
CA ALA A 202 -15.57 -5.86 -6.60
C ALA A 202 -16.27 -5.72 -7.97
N LYS A 203 -16.82 -4.52 -8.27
CA LYS A 203 -17.41 -4.23 -9.59
C LYS A 203 -16.38 -4.27 -10.72
N TRP A 204 -15.19 -3.70 -10.51
CA TRP A 204 -14.12 -3.71 -11.51
C TRP A 204 -13.52 -5.11 -11.65
N GLY A 205 -13.34 -5.87 -10.57
CA GLY A 205 -12.90 -7.26 -10.62
C GLY A 205 -13.85 -8.17 -11.40
N LEU A 206 -15.16 -7.97 -11.26
CA LEU A 206 -16.18 -8.68 -12.05
C LEU A 206 -16.17 -8.28 -13.53
N LEU A 207 -15.83 -7.05 -13.87
CA LEU A 207 -15.71 -6.58 -15.27
C LEU A 207 -14.44 -7.13 -15.97
N PHE A 208 -13.41 -7.49 -15.20
CA PHE A 208 -12.17 -8.09 -15.74
C PHE A 208 -12.23 -9.62 -15.85
N LEU A 209 -13.18 -10.27 -15.15
CA LEU A 209 -13.40 -11.72 -15.23
C LEU A 209 -14.45 -12.11 -16.27
N ALA A 210 -15.12 -11.15 -16.89
CA ALA A 210 -16.07 -11.33 -18.00
C ALA A 210 -15.42 -10.96 -19.34
#